data_83acd2e1f68a830a06c040ce1f78339e
#
_entry.id   83acd2e1f68a830a06c040ce1f78339e
#
_cell.length_a   1.000
_cell.length_b   1.000
_cell.length_c   1.000
_cell.angle_alpha   90.00
_cell.angle_beta   90.00
_cell.angle_gamma   90.00
#
_symmetry.space_group_name_H-M   'P 1'
#
loop_
_entity.id
_entity.type
_entity.pdbx_description
1 polymer ?
#
loop_
_entity_poly.entity_id
_entity_poly.type
_entity_poly.pdbx_seq_one_letter_code
_entity_poly.pdbx_strand_id
1 'polypeptide(L)'
;MSQFKNHKALAGSNVSVGLNNPDDAGVVVASDKNLIQSVDFFTPVLDNPYDWGRVSAANALSDIYAMGGEPLSALQLVCWPRDHLSFEILGDVIRGGLDVMEEAKCSVIGGHSIDDNEPKYGFSVTGTANEKIFLNNTIKKGDKLFLSKPLGTGIISTAIKKDLTDSKVVNEATKVMASLNNTASEFAHNHKAHAVTDITGFGLFGHLSEMLKSTNLGAIINSKNIPAINGAKELLEKGLFSSGSQRNFEHVSASIIDNTEDTNLIKLCCDAQTSGGLLVAIPEKEVVNIQVIKETMGLNLWEIGQISDQYIEKINII
;
A
#
# COMPACT_ATOMS: atom_id res chain seq x y z
N MET A 1 -15.06 -15.91 2.66
CA MET A 1 -14.06 -16.46 3.61
C MET A 1 -14.66 -16.91 4.95
N SER A 2 -15.64 -16.18 5.52
CA SER A 2 -16.24 -16.52 6.84
C SER A 2 -16.76 -17.95 6.97
N GLN A 3 -17.30 -18.55 5.91
CA GLN A 3 -17.79 -19.93 5.89
C GLN A 3 -16.70 -21.02 5.98
N PHE A 4 -15.42 -20.66 5.79
CA PHE A 4 -14.28 -21.58 5.82
C PHE A 4 -13.36 -21.40 7.03
N LYS A 5 -13.69 -20.52 7.99
CA LYS A 5 -12.82 -20.18 9.15
C LYS A 5 -12.29 -21.41 9.93
N ASN A 6 -13.04 -22.50 9.94
CA ASN A 6 -12.67 -23.72 10.67
C ASN A 6 -11.98 -24.79 9.78
N HIS A 7 -11.66 -24.46 8.53
CA HIS A 7 -11.00 -25.40 7.64
C HIS A 7 -9.54 -25.63 8.09
N LYS A 8 -9.15 -26.90 8.27
CA LYS A 8 -7.81 -27.27 8.81
C LYS A 8 -6.64 -26.69 8.01
N ALA A 9 -6.79 -26.49 6.70
CA ALA A 9 -5.75 -25.87 5.87
C ALA A 9 -5.46 -24.40 6.20
N LEU A 10 -6.36 -23.73 6.95
CA LEU A 10 -6.20 -22.32 7.35
C LEU A 10 -5.52 -22.16 8.73
N ALA A 11 -5.22 -23.26 9.41
CA ALA A 11 -4.70 -23.27 10.79
C ALA A 11 -3.50 -24.21 10.91
N GLY A 12 -2.52 -24.09 10.03
CA GLY A 12 -1.27 -24.83 10.14
C GLY A 12 -0.49 -24.40 11.38
N SER A 13 0.13 -25.36 12.08
CA SER A 13 0.91 -25.10 13.31
C SER A 13 2.11 -24.18 13.10
N ASN A 14 2.54 -24.02 11.87
CA ASN A 14 3.65 -23.15 11.44
C ASN A 14 3.19 -21.79 10.88
N VAL A 15 1.89 -21.48 10.86
CA VAL A 15 1.36 -20.17 10.43
C VAL A 15 1.34 -19.23 11.62
N SER A 16 2.10 -18.14 11.57
CA SER A 16 2.09 -17.09 12.60
C SER A 16 1.18 -15.93 12.25
N VAL A 17 1.05 -15.58 10.96
CA VAL A 17 0.07 -14.61 10.44
C VAL A 17 -0.66 -15.26 9.27
N GLY A 18 -1.98 -15.25 9.29
CA GLY A 18 -2.79 -15.91 8.26
C GLY A 18 -4.24 -15.44 8.29
N LEU A 19 -5.11 -16.11 7.53
CA LEU A 19 -6.49 -15.69 7.29
C LEU A 19 -7.39 -15.61 8.54
N ASN A 20 -6.97 -16.18 9.67
CA ASN A 20 -7.71 -16.06 10.95
C ASN A 20 -7.47 -14.71 11.63
N ASN A 21 -6.31 -14.12 11.42
CA ASN A 21 -5.93 -12.78 11.83
C ASN A 21 -5.11 -12.17 10.67
N PRO A 22 -5.78 -11.66 9.63
CA PRO A 22 -5.12 -11.20 8.42
C PRO A 22 -4.35 -9.90 8.66
N ASP A 23 -3.21 -9.79 8.00
CA ASP A 23 -2.35 -8.61 7.92
C ASP A 23 -1.97 -8.40 6.44
N ASP A 24 -1.02 -7.51 6.15
CA ASP A 24 -0.59 -7.19 4.79
C ASP A 24 -0.08 -8.44 4.05
N ALA A 25 0.64 -9.33 4.73
CA ALA A 25 1.05 -10.62 4.15
C ALA A 25 0.84 -11.79 5.11
N GLY A 26 0.83 -13.01 4.56
CA GLY A 26 0.89 -14.26 5.34
C GLY A 26 2.31 -14.56 5.82
N VAL A 27 2.46 -15.08 7.05
CA VAL A 27 3.75 -15.46 7.62
C VAL A 27 3.74 -16.90 8.06
N VAL A 28 4.73 -17.65 7.56
CA VAL A 28 4.97 -19.04 7.89
C VAL A 28 6.34 -19.20 8.51
N VAL A 29 6.41 -19.92 9.63
CA VAL A 29 7.69 -20.27 10.28
C VAL A 29 8.27 -21.52 9.61
N ALA A 30 9.43 -21.36 8.99
CA ALA A 30 10.17 -22.45 8.36
C ALA A 30 11.55 -22.58 9.03
N SER A 31 11.72 -23.64 9.82
CA SER A 31 12.89 -23.82 10.69
C SER A 31 13.03 -22.67 11.69
N ASP A 32 14.02 -21.81 11.53
CA ASP A 32 14.35 -20.64 12.37
C ASP A 32 14.01 -19.28 11.71
N LYS A 33 13.36 -19.32 10.54
CA LYS A 33 13.04 -18.10 9.76
C LYS A 33 11.55 -17.89 9.60
N ASN A 34 11.14 -16.63 9.62
CA ASN A 34 9.84 -16.21 9.18
C ASN A 34 9.86 -16.00 7.66
N LEU A 35 9.06 -16.75 6.94
CA LEU A 35 8.79 -16.54 5.52
C LEU A 35 7.52 -15.70 5.39
N ILE A 36 7.64 -14.55 4.74
CA ILE A 36 6.55 -13.64 4.43
C ILE A 36 6.14 -13.89 2.99
N GLN A 37 4.86 -14.10 2.73
CA GLN A 37 4.35 -14.40 1.39
C GLN A 37 3.13 -13.54 1.07
N SER A 38 3.20 -12.89 -0.08
CA SER A 38 2.09 -12.14 -0.66
C SER A 38 1.93 -12.42 -2.14
N VAL A 39 0.78 -12.05 -2.69
CA VAL A 39 0.50 -12.13 -4.13
C VAL A 39 -0.40 -10.97 -4.53
N ASP A 40 0.11 -10.17 -5.48
CA ASP A 40 -0.61 -9.07 -6.08
C ASP A 40 -0.47 -9.05 -7.60
N PHE A 41 -1.59 -8.90 -8.29
CA PHE A 41 -1.66 -8.68 -9.72
C PHE A 41 -2.93 -7.92 -10.08
N PHE A 42 -2.85 -7.06 -11.09
CA PHE A 42 -3.96 -6.19 -11.47
C PHE A 42 -3.90 -5.80 -12.95
N THR A 43 -5.01 -5.25 -13.43
CA THR A 43 -5.17 -4.70 -14.79
C THR A 43 -4.39 -3.40 -14.95
N PRO A 44 -4.10 -2.93 -16.19
CA PRO A 44 -3.37 -1.69 -16.41
C PRO A 44 -3.98 -0.49 -15.68
N VAL A 45 -3.14 0.24 -14.97
CA VAL A 45 -3.46 1.51 -14.28
C VAL A 45 -2.79 2.71 -14.94
N LEU A 46 -1.89 2.45 -15.89
CA LEU A 46 -1.16 3.39 -16.73
C LEU A 46 -1.19 2.89 -18.18
N ASP A 47 -1.12 3.82 -19.15
CA ASP A 47 -1.11 3.47 -20.57
C ASP A 47 0.26 2.98 -21.05
N ASN A 48 1.35 3.41 -20.41
CA ASN A 48 2.70 2.96 -20.74
C ASN A 48 2.93 1.53 -20.20
N PRO A 49 3.19 0.53 -21.06
CA PRO A 49 3.35 -0.87 -20.63
C PRO A 49 4.54 -1.08 -19.68
N TYR A 50 5.66 -0.44 -19.96
CA TYR A 50 6.85 -0.54 -19.12
C TYR A 50 6.60 0.02 -17.71
N ASP A 51 5.94 1.18 -17.61
CA ASP A 51 5.59 1.79 -16.33
C ASP A 51 4.55 0.97 -15.57
N TRP A 52 3.56 0.36 -16.26
CA TRP A 52 2.63 -0.57 -15.63
C TRP A 52 3.38 -1.77 -15.02
N GLY A 53 4.36 -2.33 -15.73
CA GLY A 53 5.23 -3.39 -15.23
C GLY A 53 5.97 -2.98 -13.95
N ARG A 54 6.57 -1.78 -13.92
CA ARG A 54 7.25 -1.22 -12.76
C ARG A 54 6.32 -1.09 -11.55
N VAL A 55 5.14 -0.52 -11.77
CA VAL A 55 4.15 -0.32 -10.70
C VAL A 55 3.66 -1.66 -10.16
N SER A 56 3.46 -2.66 -11.03
CA SER A 56 3.03 -3.99 -10.62
C SER A 56 4.05 -4.68 -9.71
N ALA A 57 5.33 -4.53 -10.00
CA ALA A 57 6.41 -5.07 -9.16
C ALA A 57 6.52 -4.33 -7.84
N ALA A 58 6.50 -2.99 -7.86
CA ALA A 58 6.58 -2.18 -6.64
C ALA A 58 5.40 -2.45 -5.68
N ASN A 59 4.20 -2.64 -6.23
CA ASN A 59 3.02 -2.99 -5.45
C ASN A 59 3.14 -4.38 -4.80
N ALA A 60 3.53 -5.39 -5.57
CA ALA A 60 3.68 -6.76 -5.03
C ALA A 60 4.78 -6.91 -3.97
N LEU A 61 5.80 -6.04 -4.00
CA LEU A 61 6.87 -5.97 -3.01
C LEU A 61 6.44 -5.25 -1.73
N SER A 62 5.40 -4.42 -1.80
CA SER A 62 5.01 -3.50 -0.73
C SER A 62 4.60 -4.20 0.56
N ASP A 63 3.82 -5.27 0.48
CA ASP A 63 3.40 -6.08 1.64
C ASP A 63 4.59 -6.66 2.40
N ILE A 64 5.65 -7.08 1.68
CA ILE A 64 6.86 -7.60 2.31
C ILE A 64 7.53 -6.51 3.14
N TYR A 65 7.62 -5.29 2.60
CA TYR A 65 8.18 -4.14 3.31
C TYR A 65 7.30 -3.66 4.47
N ALA A 66 5.98 -3.70 4.31
CA ALA A 66 5.03 -3.37 5.38
C ALA A 66 5.16 -4.31 6.57
N MET A 67 5.39 -5.60 6.31
CA MET A 67 5.67 -6.60 7.35
C MET A 67 7.09 -6.52 7.93
N GLY A 68 7.93 -5.58 7.49
CA GLY A 68 9.32 -5.41 7.94
C GLY A 68 10.28 -6.46 7.39
N GLY A 69 9.91 -7.10 6.28
CA GLY A 69 10.72 -8.13 5.64
C GLY A 69 11.58 -7.61 4.50
N GLU A 70 12.50 -8.46 4.06
CA GLU A 70 13.33 -8.29 2.87
C GLU A 70 12.86 -9.25 1.78
N PRO A 71 12.56 -8.77 0.55
CA PRO A 71 12.22 -9.64 -0.58
C PRO A 71 13.35 -10.63 -0.89
N LEU A 72 13.01 -11.88 -1.18
CA LEU A 72 13.96 -12.93 -1.50
C LEU A 72 13.80 -13.42 -2.95
N SER A 73 12.56 -13.79 -3.30
CA SER A 73 12.25 -14.30 -4.63
C SER A 73 10.81 -14.02 -5.02
N ALA A 74 10.55 -14.02 -6.32
CA ALA A 74 9.22 -13.81 -6.86
C ALA A 74 8.89 -14.77 -8.02
N LEU A 75 7.60 -15.05 -8.18
CA LEU A 75 7.01 -15.73 -9.34
C LEU A 75 6.12 -14.74 -10.09
N GLN A 76 6.33 -14.61 -11.41
CA GLN A 76 5.49 -13.77 -12.26
C GLN A 76 4.12 -14.40 -12.50
N LEU A 77 3.08 -13.57 -12.52
CA LEU A 77 1.72 -13.91 -12.91
C LEU A 77 1.35 -13.07 -14.14
N VAL A 78 1.02 -13.73 -15.24
CA VAL A 78 0.71 -13.10 -16.52
C VAL A 78 -0.61 -13.63 -17.03
N CYS A 79 -1.61 -12.74 -17.17
CA CYS A 79 -2.82 -13.00 -17.96
C CYS A 79 -2.74 -12.11 -19.20
N TRP A 80 -2.78 -12.69 -20.41
CA TRP A 80 -2.50 -11.92 -21.62
C TRP A 80 -3.50 -12.19 -22.74
N PRO A 81 -4.14 -11.17 -23.32
CA PRO A 81 -5.03 -11.32 -24.46
C PRO A 81 -4.23 -11.37 -25.77
N ARG A 82 -3.56 -12.50 -26.03
CA ARG A 82 -2.62 -12.69 -27.13
C ARG A 82 -3.20 -12.42 -28.52
N ASP A 83 -4.53 -12.53 -28.68
CA ASP A 83 -5.21 -12.26 -29.94
C ASP A 83 -5.47 -10.75 -30.16
N HIS A 84 -5.28 -9.92 -29.13
CA HIS A 84 -5.57 -8.48 -29.15
C HIS A 84 -4.35 -7.61 -28.85
N LEU A 85 -3.38 -8.10 -28.09
CA LEU A 85 -2.17 -7.36 -27.70
C LEU A 85 -0.92 -8.17 -28.10
N SER A 86 0.05 -7.48 -28.73
CA SER A 86 1.28 -8.11 -29.18
C SER A 86 2.17 -8.56 -28.00
N PHE A 87 3.02 -9.56 -28.21
CA PHE A 87 4.03 -9.99 -27.24
C PHE A 87 5.16 -8.97 -27.05
N GLU A 88 5.32 -8.00 -27.95
CA GLU A 88 6.25 -6.88 -27.78
C GLU A 88 5.81 -5.98 -26.64
N ILE A 89 4.50 -5.67 -26.57
CA ILE A 89 3.90 -4.93 -25.44
C ILE A 89 4.08 -5.70 -24.13
N LEU A 90 3.84 -7.02 -24.13
CA LEU A 90 4.11 -7.86 -22.95
C LEU A 90 5.60 -7.82 -22.56
N GLY A 91 6.50 -7.82 -23.56
CA GLY A 91 7.94 -7.69 -23.34
C GLY A 91 8.31 -6.41 -22.59
N ASP A 92 7.65 -5.28 -22.90
CA ASP A 92 7.85 -4.02 -22.18
C ASP A 92 7.33 -4.08 -20.74
N VAL A 93 6.15 -4.67 -20.52
CA VAL A 93 5.59 -4.90 -19.18
C VAL A 93 6.56 -5.73 -18.32
N ILE A 94 7.01 -6.87 -18.85
CA ILE A 94 7.93 -7.77 -18.15
C ILE A 94 9.24 -7.05 -17.84
N ARG A 95 9.82 -6.30 -18.78
CA ARG A 95 11.05 -5.53 -18.56
C ARG A 95 10.90 -4.54 -17.44
N GLY A 96 9.79 -3.75 -17.41
CA GLY A 96 9.53 -2.83 -16.32
C GLY A 96 9.43 -3.51 -14.96
N GLY A 97 8.76 -4.66 -14.90
CA GLY A 97 8.69 -5.46 -13.66
C GLY A 97 10.06 -5.99 -13.21
N LEU A 98 10.84 -6.53 -14.14
CA LEU A 98 12.18 -7.06 -13.84
C LEU A 98 13.15 -5.98 -13.35
N ASP A 99 13.12 -4.77 -13.92
CA ASP A 99 13.99 -3.67 -13.49
C ASP A 99 13.73 -3.28 -12.03
N VAL A 100 12.47 -3.27 -11.60
CA VAL A 100 12.11 -3.00 -10.19
C VAL A 100 12.47 -4.18 -9.28
N MET A 101 12.31 -5.42 -9.74
CA MET A 101 12.75 -6.60 -8.98
C MET A 101 14.27 -6.62 -8.79
N GLU A 102 15.04 -6.18 -9.80
CA GLU A 102 16.49 -6.01 -9.69
C GLU A 102 16.85 -4.91 -8.66
N GLU A 103 16.19 -3.75 -8.71
CA GLU A 103 16.33 -2.67 -7.72
C GLU A 103 16.08 -3.18 -6.30
N ALA A 104 15.03 -4.00 -6.12
CA ALA A 104 14.66 -4.63 -4.85
C ALA A 104 15.58 -5.79 -4.45
N LYS A 105 16.53 -6.20 -5.29
CA LYS A 105 17.38 -7.40 -5.12
C LYS A 105 16.54 -8.69 -4.93
N CYS A 106 15.36 -8.74 -5.54
CA CYS A 106 14.43 -9.85 -5.50
C CYS A 106 14.58 -10.71 -6.76
N SER A 107 14.98 -11.97 -6.61
CA SER A 107 15.17 -12.87 -7.76
C SER A 107 13.84 -13.35 -8.33
N VAL A 108 13.59 -13.12 -9.62
CA VAL A 108 12.44 -13.74 -10.31
C VAL A 108 12.85 -15.15 -10.74
N ILE A 109 12.23 -16.16 -10.12
CA ILE A 109 12.63 -17.57 -10.27
C ILE A 109 11.68 -18.40 -11.13
N GLY A 110 10.64 -17.79 -11.69
CA GLY A 110 9.66 -18.45 -12.53
C GLY A 110 8.35 -17.71 -12.57
N GLY A 111 7.28 -18.45 -12.86
CA GLY A 111 5.94 -17.87 -12.92
C GLY A 111 5.00 -18.70 -13.77
N HIS A 112 3.82 -18.14 -14.06
CA HIS A 112 2.84 -18.78 -14.93
C HIS A 112 2.15 -17.74 -15.83
N SER A 113 1.85 -18.13 -17.05
CA SER A 113 1.09 -17.32 -18.01
C SER A 113 -0.15 -18.05 -18.49
N ILE A 114 -1.24 -17.33 -18.58
CA ILE A 114 -2.50 -17.84 -19.17
C ILE A 114 -3.02 -16.88 -20.23
N ASP A 115 -3.80 -17.41 -21.15
CA ASP A 115 -4.60 -16.62 -22.07
C ASP A 115 -5.83 -16.07 -21.34
N ASP A 116 -6.10 -14.77 -21.46
CA ASP A 116 -7.23 -14.10 -20.82
C ASP A 116 -7.68 -12.93 -21.71
N ASN A 117 -8.95 -12.59 -21.67
CA ASN A 117 -9.48 -11.47 -22.45
C ASN A 117 -9.01 -10.08 -21.93
N GLU A 118 -8.53 -10.02 -20.71
CA GLU A 118 -8.09 -8.79 -20.05
C GLU A 118 -6.66 -8.95 -19.52
N PRO A 119 -5.72 -8.05 -19.90
CA PRO A 119 -4.35 -8.17 -19.44
C PRO A 119 -4.26 -7.94 -17.92
N LYS A 120 -3.55 -8.85 -17.24
CA LYS A 120 -3.21 -8.70 -15.82
C LYS A 120 -1.75 -9.10 -15.62
N TYR A 121 -1.06 -8.36 -14.77
CA TYR A 121 0.34 -8.61 -14.45
C TYR A 121 0.63 -8.36 -12.98
N GLY A 122 1.50 -9.16 -12.42
CA GLY A 122 1.96 -9.02 -11.05
C GLY A 122 2.84 -10.17 -10.61
N PHE A 123 2.97 -10.32 -9.30
CA PHE A 123 3.90 -11.29 -8.71
C PHE A 123 3.34 -11.93 -7.45
N SER A 124 3.75 -13.18 -7.22
CA SER A 124 3.76 -13.77 -5.88
C SER A 124 5.16 -13.61 -5.32
N VAL A 125 5.30 -12.88 -4.22
CA VAL A 125 6.58 -12.56 -3.60
C VAL A 125 6.77 -13.36 -2.32
N THR A 126 7.96 -13.91 -2.15
CA THR A 126 8.43 -14.48 -0.88
C THR A 126 9.55 -13.61 -0.33
N GLY A 127 9.39 -13.16 0.90
CA GLY A 127 10.41 -12.45 1.67
C GLY A 127 10.77 -13.18 2.96
N THR A 128 11.76 -12.66 3.66
CA THR A 128 12.18 -13.15 4.98
C THR A 128 12.28 -12.00 5.96
N ALA A 129 11.98 -12.26 7.23
CA ALA A 129 12.28 -11.34 8.30
C ALA A 129 13.22 -12.01 9.32
N ASN A 130 14.36 -11.37 9.54
CA ASN A 130 15.34 -11.75 10.57
C ASN A 130 15.11 -11.01 11.89
N GLU A 131 14.35 -9.90 11.83
CA GLU A 131 14.02 -9.03 12.96
C GLU A 131 12.51 -9.11 13.28
N LYS A 132 12.02 -8.09 13.97
CA LYS A 132 10.61 -7.96 14.32
C LYS A 132 9.75 -7.88 13.05
N ILE A 133 8.75 -8.74 12.96
CA ILE A 133 7.65 -8.58 12.02
C ILE A 133 6.74 -7.46 12.52
N PHE A 134 6.43 -6.50 11.66
CA PHE A 134 5.40 -5.52 11.93
C PHE A 134 4.02 -6.13 11.70
N LEU A 135 3.09 -5.75 12.55
CA LEU A 135 1.67 -6.04 12.40
C LEU A 135 0.91 -4.72 12.34
N ASN A 136 -0.21 -4.70 11.65
CA ASN A 136 -1.01 -3.49 11.48
C ASN A 136 -1.78 -3.11 12.76
N ASN A 137 -2.09 -4.05 13.65
CA ASN A 137 -2.95 -3.88 14.84
C ASN A 137 -2.19 -3.73 16.17
N THR A 138 -0.90 -3.43 16.15
CA THR A 138 -0.06 -3.30 17.36
C THR A 138 0.20 -1.85 17.77
N ILE A 139 -0.60 -0.91 17.27
CA ILE A 139 -0.58 0.52 17.63
C ILE A 139 -0.75 0.75 19.12
N LYS A 140 -0.18 1.84 19.61
CA LYS A 140 -0.29 2.26 21.02
C LYS A 140 -0.72 3.72 21.13
N LYS A 141 -1.36 4.05 22.26
CA LYS A 141 -1.67 5.44 22.61
C LYS A 141 -0.43 6.31 22.56
N GLY A 142 -0.54 7.45 21.90
CA GLY A 142 0.53 8.43 21.74
C GLY A 142 1.47 8.16 20.55
N ASP A 143 1.28 7.07 19.81
CA ASP A 143 2.04 6.85 18.58
C ASP A 143 1.75 7.96 17.58
N LYS A 144 2.81 8.50 16.96
CA LYS A 144 2.71 9.43 15.85
C LYS A 144 2.56 8.65 14.55
N LEU A 145 1.68 9.13 13.68
CA LEU A 145 1.38 8.51 12.39
C LEU A 145 2.12 9.23 11.27
N PHE A 146 2.91 8.46 10.53
CA PHE A 146 3.67 8.94 9.37
C PHE A 146 3.22 8.26 8.11
N LEU A 147 3.07 9.04 7.03
CA LEU A 147 2.79 8.54 5.67
C LEU A 147 4.03 8.75 4.79
N SER A 148 4.43 7.75 4.01
CA SER A 148 5.66 7.77 3.22
C SER A 148 5.50 8.12 1.74
N LYS A 149 4.26 8.17 1.22
CA LYS A 149 3.95 8.61 -0.15
C LYS A 149 2.69 9.48 -0.16
N PRO A 150 2.56 10.44 -1.10
CA PRO A 150 1.35 11.24 -1.25
C PRO A 150 0.19 10.39 -1.82
N LEU A 151 -1.04 10.83 -1.54
CA LEU A 151 -2.29 10.20 -1.98
C LEU A 151 -2.74 10.72 -3.36
N GLY A 152 -3.63 9.98 -4.02
CA GLY A 152 -4.32 10.40 -5.24
C GLY A 152 -4.04 9.53 -6.46
N THR A 153 -3.37 8.39 -6.31
CA THR A 153 -3.04 7.49 -7.43
C THR A 153 -4.28 6.93 -8.12
N GLY A 154 -5.34 6.60 -7.38
CA GLY A 154 -6.60 6.10 -7.93
C GLY A 154 -7.40 7.16 -8.69
N ILE A 155 -7.41 8.39 -8.17
CA ILE A 155 -8.00 9.57 -8.84
C ILE A 155 -7.30 9.79 -10.18
N ILE A 156 -5.96 9.82 -10.18
CA ILE A 156 -5.15 10.06 -11.38
C ILE A 156 -5.30 8.91 -12.37
N SER A 157 -5.27 7.64 -11.94
CA SER A 157 -5.52 6.49 -12.82
C SER A 157 -6.93 6.53 -13.44
N THR A 158 -7.92 7.04 -12.70
CA THR A 158 -9.27 7.27 -13.23
C THR A 158 -9.27 8.38 -14.30
N ALA A 159 -8.47 9.42 -14.10
CA ALA A 159 -8.32 10.51 -15.07
C ALA A 159 -7.59 10.05 -16.35
N ILE A 160 -6.54 9.24 -16.22
CA ILE A 160 -5.84 8.61 -17.36
C ILE A 160 -6.82 7.83 -18.23
N LYS A 161 -7.60 6.93 -17.65
CA LYS A 161 -8.61 6.12 -18.37
C LYS A 161 -9.67 6.94 -19.13
N LYS A 162 -9.80 8.23 -18.81
CA LYS A 162 -10.77 9.16 -19.42
C LYS A 162 -10.11 10.26 -20.27
N ASP A 163 -8.79 10.22 -20.47
CA ASP A 163 -8.01 11.26 -21.15
C ASP A 163 -8.21 12.66 -20.55
N LEU A 164 -8.32 12.76 -19.21
CA LEU A 164 -8.62 14.00 -18.48
C LEU A 164 -7.45 14.54 -17.63
N THR A 165 -6.24 14.09 -17.91
CA THR A 165 -5.02 14.53 -17.20
C THR A 165 -3.87 14.76 -18.16
N ASP A 166 -2.88 15.54 -17.74
CA ASP A 166 -1.70 15.83 -18.55
C ASP A 166 -0.52 14.91 -18.20
N SER A 167 0.48 14.87 -19.09
CA SER A 167 1.67 14.03 -18.94
C SER A 167 2.51 14.34 -17.70
N LYS A 168 2.47 15.58 -17.17
CA LYS A 168 3.22 15.96 -15.98
C LYS A 168 2.64 15.28 -14.74
N VAL A 169 1.31 15.31 -14.61
CA VAL A 169 0.58 14.61 -13.52
C VAL A 169 0.78 13.11 -13.62
N VAL A 170 0.66 12.54 -14.84
CA VAL A 170 0.91 11.11 -15.08
C VAL A 170 2.31 10.71 -14.65
N ASN A 171 3.34 11.47 -15.07
CA ASN A 171 4.73 11.18 -14.74
C ASN A 171 5.02 11.26 -13.23
N GLU A 172 4.41 12.21 -12.52
CA GLU A 172 4.55 12.32 -11.07
C GLU A 172 3.89 11.14 -10.36
N ALA A 173 2.65 10.79 -10.73
CA ALA A 173 1.96 9.62 -10.18
C ALA A 173 2.70 8.31 -10.47
N THR A 174 3.24 8.15 -11.68
CA THR A 174 4.05 6.98 -12.06
C THR A 174 5.30 6.85 -11.17
N LYS A 175 6.01 7.96 -10.92
CA LYS A 175 7.18 7.96 -10.02
C LYS A 175 6.80 7.56 -8.60
N VAL A 176 5.68 8.06 -8.08
CA VAL A 176 5.18 7.70 -6.75
C VAL A 176 4.82 6.22 -6.69
N MET A 177 4.06 5.71 -7.66
CA MET A 177 3.62 4.31 -7.68
C MET A 177 4.80 3.33 -7.89
N ALA A 178 5.77 3.67 -8.75
CA ALA A 178 6.89 2.80 -9.07
C ALA A 178 8.00 2.83 -8.02
N SER A 179 7.99 3.75 -7.04
CA SER A 179 8.99 3.78 -5.98
C SER A 179 8.77 2.66 -4.97
N LEU A 180 9.85 2.05 -4.49
CA LEU A 180 9.80 1.01 -3.47
C LEU A 180 9.51 1.59 -2.07
N ASN A 181 8.91 0.77 -1.21
CA ASN A 181 8.67 1.08 0.20
C ASN A 181 9.81 0.61 1.14
N ASN A 182 10.94 0.13 0.60
CA ASN A 182 12.10 -0.37 1.34
C ASN A 182 12.65 0.65 2.34
N THR A 183 12.89 1.90 1.91
CA THR A 183 13.43 2.95 2.78
C THR A 183 12.43 3.34 3.90
N ALA A 184 11.12 3.28 3.61
CA ALA A 184 10.11 3.51 4.64
C ALA A 184 10.03 2.35 5.65
N SER A 185 10.26 1.10 5.22
CA SER A 185 10.39 -0.05 6.11
C SER A 185 11.65 0.05 6.99
N GLU A 186 12.79 0.45 6.42
CA GLU A 186 14.01 0.72 7.18
C GLU A 186 13.80 1.84 8.23
N PHE A 187 13.11 2.92 7.85
CA PHE A 187 12.72 3.98 8.80
C PHE A 187 11.89 3.41 9.94
N ALA A 188 10.91 2.55 9.66
CA ALA A 188 10.07 1.93 10.69
C ALA A 188 10.89 1.07 11.66
N HIS A 189 11.87 0.32 11.19
CA HIS A 189 12.80 -0.45 12.04
C HIS A 189 13.68 0.46 12.90
N ASN A 190 14.33 1.45 12.30
CA ASN A 190 15.25 2.36 12.98
C ASN A 190 14.56 3.17 14.09
N HIS A 191 13.26 3.46 13.92
CA HIS A 191 12.45 4.23 14.88
C HIS A 191 11.50 3.34 15.71
N LYS A 192 11.72 2.03 15.74
CA LYS A 192 11.00 1.06 16.58
C LYS A 192 9.49 1.15 16.43
N ALA A 193 9.01 1.27 15.20
CA ALA A 193 7.59 1.34 14.91
C ALA A 193 6.80 0.27 15.67
N HIS A 194 5.66 0.64 16.21
CA HIS A 194 4.76 -0.30 16.86
C HIS A 194 3.94 -1.07 15.81
N ALA A 195 3.41 -0.37 14.80
CA ALA A 195 2.62 -0.94 13.73
C ALA A 195 2.96 -0.30 12.38
N VAL A 196 2.81 -1.05 11.31
CA VAL A 196 2.99 -0.61 9.92
C VAL A 196 1.92 -1.28 9.07
N THR A 197 1.43 -0.62 8.05
CA THR A 197 0.66 -1.17 6.94
C THR A 197 0.95 -0.37 5.68
N ASP A 198 0.80 -0.95 4.51
CA ASP A 198 0.83 -0.18 3.28
C ASP A 198 -0.55 0.38 2.92
N ILE A 199 -0.58 1.46 2.16
CA ILE A 199 -1.83 2.11 1.77
C ILE A 199 -2.15 1.74 0.33
N THR A 200 -3.11 0.83 0.16
CA THR A 200 -3.52 0.31 -1.13
C THR A 200 -5.02 0.47 -1.38
N GLY A 201 -5.72 -0.59 -1.74
CA GLY A 201 -7.09 -0.58 -2.25
C GLY A 201 -8.17 0.04 -1.35
N PHE A 202 -7.97 0.03 -0.04
CA PHE A 202 -8.94 0.62 0.92
C PHE A 202 -8.71 2.11 1.19
N GLY A 203 -7.61 2.68 0.67
CA GLY A 203 -7.21 4.06 0.94
C GLY A 203 -6.71 4.27 2.37
N LEU A 204 -6.21 5.47 2.66
CA LEU A 204 -5.63 5.79 3.97
C LEU A 204 -6.60 5.51 5.13
N PHE A 205 -7.84 5.96 5.02
CA PHE A 205 -8.80 5.81 6.13
C PHE A 205 -9.34 4.39 6.27
N GLY A 206 -9.40 3.60 5.19
CA GLY A 206 -9.74 2.19 5.27
C GLY A 206 -8.67 1.40 6.03
N HIS A 207 -7.40 1.54 5.64
CA HIS A 207 -6.28 0.87 6.34
C HIS A 207 -6.13 1.36 7.78
N LEU A 208 -6.26 2.66 8.04
CA LEU A 208 -6.23 3.18 9.41
C LEU A 208 -7.39 2.64 10.27
N SER A 209 -8.58 2.48 9.68
CA SER A 209 -9.71 1.87 10.40
C SER A 209 -9.44 0.40 10.76
N GLU A 210 -8.78 -0.37 9.90
CA GLU A 210 -8.35 -1.74 10.22
C GLU A 210 -7.29 -1.75 11.33
N MET A 211 -6.32 -0.82 11.32
CA MET A 211 -5.34 -0.69 12.41
C MET A 211 -5.98 -0.37 13.75
N LEU A 212 -7.07 0.42 13.78
CA LEU A 212 -7.79 0.81 15.00
C LEU A 212 -8.67 -0.31 15.55
N LYS A 213 -9.09 -1.23 14.70
CA LYS A 213 -10.06 -2.26 15.02
C LYS A 213 -9.61 -3.14 16.19
N SER A 214 -10.49 -3.29 17.16
CA SER A 214 -10.25 -4.10 18.37
C SER A 214 -9.09 -3.65 19.26
N THR A 215 -8.58 -2.43 19.09
CA THR A 215 -7.48 -1.88 19.92
C THR A 215 -7.96 -1.01 21.07
N ASN A 216 -9.25 -0.64 21.11
CA ASN A 216 -9.81 0.36 22.02
C ASN A 216 -9.12 1.75 21.89
N LEU A 217 -8.58 2.05 20.71
CA LEU A 217 -7.94 3.32 20.40
C LEU A 217 -8.65 4.01 19.23
N GLY A 218 -8.38 5.28 19.02
CA GLY A 218 -8.79 6.08 17.88
C GLY A 218 -7.61 6.86 17.31
N ALA A 219 -7.83 7.61 16.25
CA ALA A 219 -6.82 8.44 15.63
C ALA A 219 -7.27 9.91 15.57
N ILE A 220 -6.32 10.84 15.73
CA ILE A 220 -6.50 12.26 15.46
C ILE A 220 -5.63 12.58 14.25
N ILE A 221 -6.25 13.03 13.16
CA ILE A 221 -5.59 13.33 11.89
C ILE A 221 -5.59 14.84 11.64
N ASN A 222 -4.43 15.37 11.34
CA ASN A 222 -4.27 16.77 10.94
C ASN A 222 -4.50 16.92 9.42
N SER A 223 -5.62 17.51 9.06
CA SER A 223 -6.06 17.71 7.68
C SER A 223 -5.02 18.42 6.80
N LYS A 224 -4.28 19.39 7.38
CA LYS A 224 -3.29 20.20 6.66
C LYS A 224 -2.03 19.43 6.28
N ASN A 225 -1.78 18.30 6.95
CA ASN A 225 -0.57 17.51 6.75
C ASN A 225 -0.78 16.34 5.78
N ILE A 226 -1.99 16.14 5.26
CA ILE A 226 -2.27 15.08 4.29
C ILE A 226 -1.65 15.43 2.93
N PRO A 227 -0.62 14.69 2.48
CA PRO A 227 0.01 14.96 1.20
C PRO A 227 -0.82 14.43 0.04
N ALA A 228 -0.86 15.18 -1.05
CA ALA A 228 -1.48 14.75 -2.30
C ALA A 228 -0.51 14.92 -3.47
N ILE A 229 -0.61 14.05 -4.47
CA ILE A 229 0.06 14.22 -5.76
C ILE A 229 -0.50 15.47 -6.42
N ASN A 230 0.37 16.28 -7.04
CA ASN A 230 -0.07 17.49 -7.73
C ASN A 230 -1.14 17.16 -8.79
N GLY A 231 -2.21 17.94 -8.83
CA GLY A 231 -3.36 17.72 -9.71
C GLY A 231 -4.42 16.76 -9.18
N ALA A 232 -4.13 15.95 -8.15
CA ALA A 232 -5.11 14.98 -7.63
C ALA A 232 -6.35 15.67 -7.02
N LYS A 233 -6.18 16.76 -6.28
CA LYS A 233 -7.28 17.52 -5.67
C LYS A 233 -8.17 18.15 -6.72
N GLU A 234 -7.58 18.79 -7.72
CA GLU A 234 -8.28 19.43 -8.84
C GLU A 234 -9.05 18.40 -9.70
N LEU A 235 -8.49 17.20 -9.88
CA LEU A 235 -9.17 16.12 -10.57
C LEU A 235 -10.36 15.57 -9.75
N LEU A 236 -10.20 15.48 -8.44
CA LEU A 236 -11.28 15.10 -7.53
C LEU A 236 -12.43 16.12 -7.53
N GLU A 237 -12.12 17.41 -7.54
CA GLU A 237 -13.12 18.49 -7.67
C GLU A 237 -13.92 18.40 -8.99
N LYS A 238 -13.31 17.87 -10.06
CA LYS A 238 -13.98 17.56 -11.32
C LYS A 238 -14.80 16.26 -11.29
N GLY A 239 -14.90 15.61 -10.14
CA GLY A 239 -15.69 14.40 -9.94
C GLY A 239 -14.98 13.10 -10.40
N LEU A 240 -13.65 13.11 -10.54
CA LEU A 240 -12.87 11.92 -10.90
C LEU A 240 -12.60 11.11 -9.63
N PHE A 241 -13.53 10.25 -9.31
CA PHE A 241 -13.49 9.37 -8.15
C PHE A 241 -13.96 7.97 -8.57
N SER A 242 -13.17 6.94 -8.30
CA SER A 242 -13.50 5.59 -8.74
C SER A 242 -14.65 4.98 -7.96
N SER A 243 -15.35 4.00 -8.53
CA SER A 243 -16.38 3.26 -7.80
C SER A 243 -15.82 2.49 -6.60
N GLY A 244 -14.55 2.07 -6.66
CA GLY A 244 -13.84 1.47 -5.53
C GLY A 244 -13.66 2.47 -4.39
N SER A 245 -13.12 3.65 -4.70
CA SER A 245 -12.93 4.75 -3.75
C SER A 245 -14.26 5.23 -3.15
N GLN A 246 -15.34 5.24 -3.95
CA GLN A 246 -16.68 5.58 -3.45
C GLN A 246 -17.17 4.54 -2.41
N ARG A 247 -16.97 3.24 -2.66
CA ARG A 247 -17.30 2.21 -1.66
C ARG A 247 -16.47 2.33 -0.39
N ASN A 248 -15.17 2.69 -0.51
CA ASN A 248 -14.32 2.95 0.64
C ASN A 248 -14.87 4.11 1.48
N PHE A 249 -15.21 5.23 0.83
CA PHE A 249 -15.80 6.40 1.50
C PHE A 249 -17.10 6.03 2.25
N GLU A 250 -18.01 5.28 1.62
CA GLU A 250 -19.24 4.82 2.25
C GLU A 250 -18.97 3.88 3.44
N HIS A 251 -18.01 2.97 3.30
CA HIS A 251 -17.64 2.01 4.33
C HIS A 251 -17.09 2.67 5.60
N VAL A 252 -16.19 3.66 5.45
CA VAL A 252 -15.54 4.30 6.60
C VAL A 252 -16.32 5.49 7.18
N SER A 253 -17.33 6.00 6.48
CA SER A 253 -18.06 7.23 6.85
C SER A 253 -18.56 7.22 8.30
N ALA A 254 -19.06 6.07 8.77
CA ALA A 254 -19.53 5.92 10.15
C ALA A 254 -18.41 5.97 11.20
N SER A 255 -17.16 5.81 10.80
CA SER A 255 -15.97 5.85 11.68
C SER A 255 -15.27 7.20 11.65
N ILE A 256 -15.71 8.15 10.83
CA ILE A 256 -15.09 9.48 10.69
C ILE A 256 -15.86 10.50 11.56
N ILE A 257 -15.08 11.31 12.28
CA ILE A 257 -15.54 12.55 12.92
C ILE A 257 -14.84 13.70 12.19
N ASP A 258 -15.60 14.40 11.35
CA ASP A 258 -15.08 15.48 10.53
C ASP A 258 -15.35 16.84 11.18
N ASN A 259 -14.28 17.57 11.54
CA ASN A 259 -14.34 18.93 12.03
C ASN A 259 -13.84 19.94 10.99
N THR A 260 -13.58 19.51 9.77
CA THR A 260 -13.03 20.37 8.69
C THR A 260 -14.08 20.84 7.70
N GLU A 261 -15.21 20.12 7.62
CA GLU A 261 -16.24 20.29 6.60
C GLU A 261 -15.72 20.16 5.15
N ASP A 262 -14.54 19.51 4.96
CA ASP A 262 -13.90 19.27 3.65
C ASP A 262 -14.15 17.84 3.17
N THR A 263 -15.29 17.62 2.54
CA THR A 263 -15.65 16.32 1.96
C THR A 263 -14.63 15.83 0.91
N ASN A 264 -13.96 16.73 0.17
CA ASN A 264 -12.97 16.33 -0.82
C ASN A 264 -11.70 15.79 -0.16
N LEU A 265 -11.30 16.34 0.99
CA LEU A 265 -10.20 15.78 1.77
C LEU A 265 -10.52 14.36 2.24
N ILE A 266 -11.73 14.13 2.76
CA ILE A 266 -12.14 12.79 3.20
C ILE A 266 -12.15 11.82 2.02
N LYS A 267 -12.66 12.23 0.86
CA LYS A 267 -12.62 11.42 -0.37
C LYS A 267 -11.20 11.10 -0.80
N LEU A 268 -10.28 12.09 -0.75
CA LEU A 268 -8.86 11.86 -1.04
C LEU A 268 -8.26 10.79 -0.12
N CYS A 269 -8.58 10.82 1.18
CA CYS A 269 -8.14 9.81 2.14
C CYS A 269 -8.81 8.44 1.95
N CYS A 270 -9.93 8.36 1.25
CA CYS A 270 -10.61 7.12 0.87
C CYS A 270 -10.26 6.65 -0.54
N ASP A 271 -9.45 7.42 -1.29
CA ASP A 271 -9.03 7.04 -2.64
C ASP A 271 -8.22 5.76 -2.63
N ALA A 272 -8.65 4.78 -3.42
CA ALA A 272 -7.94 3.51 -3.57
C ALA A 272 -6.57 3.76 -4.19
N GLN A 273 -5.50 3.46 -3.46
CA GLN A 273 -4.14 3.66 -3.93
C GLN A 273 -3.63 2.41 -4.65
N THR A 274 -2.86 2.61 -5.71
CA THR A 274 -2.02 1.58 -6.32
C THR A 274 -0.58 1.85 -5.89
N SER A 275 0.06 0.86 -5.28
CA SER A 275 1.45 0.97 -4.79
C SER A 275 1.66 2.24 -3.93
N GLY A 276 0.78 2.47 -2.98
CA GLY A 276 0.88 3.59 -2.06
C GLY A 276 2.05 3.47 -1.08
N GLY A 277 2.16 4.44 -0.18
CA GLY A 277 3.21 4.46 0.85
C GLY A 277 2.85 3.61 2.06
N LEU A 278 3.80 3.49 2.98
CA LEU A 278 3.55 2.91 4.29
C LEU A 278 2.92 3.95 5.23
N LEU A 279 1.96 3.50 6.02
CA LEU A 279 1.49 4.17 7.23
C LEU A 279 2.22 3.57 8.42
N VAL A 280 3.02 4.37 9.08
CA VAL A 280 3.92 3.93 10.15
C VAL A 280 3.52 4.59 11.46
N ALA A 281 3.25 3.78 12.50
CA ALA A 281 2.96 4.24 13.85
C ALA A 281 4.21 4.15 14.73
N ILE A 282 4.76 5.31 15.14
CA ILE A 282 6.03 5.43 15.85
C ILE A 282 5.80 5.97 17.27
N PRO A 283 6.44 5.38 18.30
CA PRO A 283 6.42 5.95 19.64
C PRO A 283 6.87 7.42 19.65
N GLU A 284 6.16 8.32 20.31
CA GLU A 284 6.47 9.75 20.32
C GLU A 284 7.94 10.05 20.70
N LYS A 285 8.52 9.27 21.62
CA LYS A 285 9.92 9.40 22.05
C LYS A 285 10.96 9.02 20.99
N GLU A 286 10.57 8.28 19.97
CA GLU A 286 11.42 7.86 18.83
C GLU A 286 11.25 8.76 17.61
N VAL A 287 10.37 9.77 17.71
CA VAL A 287 10.14 10.74 16.63
C VAL A 287 11.37 11.63 16.47
N VAL A 288 11.83 11.77 15.25
CA VAL A 288 12.94 12.61 14.85
C VAL A 288 12.49 13.70 13.90
N ASN A 289 13.35 14.67 13.69
CA ASN A 289 13.07 15.72 12.71
C ASN A 289 12.95 15.14 11.28
N ILE A 290 11.78 15.30 10.66
CA ILE A 290 11.48 14.80 9.31
C ILE A 290 12.48 15.32 8.27
N GLN A 291 12.97 16.57 8.43
CA GLN A 291 13.98 17.14 7.54
C GLN A 291 15.30 16.35 7.59
N VAL A 292 15.72 15.88 8.77
CA VAL A 292 16.90 15.02 8.92
C VAL A 292 16.69 13.68 8.21
N ILE A 293 15.50 13.09 8.33
CA ILE A 293 15.17 11.83 7.62
C ILE A 293 15.26 12.03 6.10
N LYS A 294 14.71 13.12 5.58
CA LYS A 294 14.79 13.44 4.16
C LYS A 294 16.23 13.58 3.67
N GLU A 295 17.08 14.26 4.45
CA GLU A 295 18.48 14.50 4.09
C GLU A 295 19.35 13.23 4.20
N THR A 296 19.11 12.39 5.18
CA THR A 296 19.95 11.20 5.45
C THR A 296 19.49 9.95 4.71
N MET A 297 18.18 9.76 4.56
CA MET A 297 17.61 8.57 3.94
C MET A 297 16.99 8.84 2.56
N GLY A 298 16.87 10.10 2.13
CA GLY A 298 16.15 10.46 0.90
C GLY A 298 14.64 10.20 0.95
N LEU A 299 14.10 9.90 2.13
CA LEU A 299 12.70 9.54 2.34
C LEU A 299 11.84 10.77 2.60
N ASN A 300 10.80 10.94 1.81
CA ASN A 300 9.75 11.91 2.14
C ASN A 300 8.80 11.28 3.17
N LEU A 301 8.51 12.02 4.24
CA LEU A 301 7.58 11.62 5.29
C LEU A 301 6.68 12.79 5.66
N TRP A 302 5.45 12.46 6.02
CA TRP A 302 4.48 13.42 6.54
C TRP A 302 3.92 12.90 7.85
N GLU A 303 4.12 13.63 8.95
CA GLU A 303 3.42 13.38 10.20
C GLU A 303 1.97 13.82 10.03
N ILE A 304 1.08 12.86 9.85
CA ILE A 304 -0.32 13.12 9.54
C ILE A 304 -1.23 13.12 10.76
N GLY A 305 -0.75 12.69 11.92
CA GLY A 305 -1.58 12.61 13.11
C GLY A 305 -0.99 11.75 14.22
N GLN A 306 -1.85 11.31 15.12
CA GLN A 306 -1.46 10.49 16.27
C GLN A 306 -2.58 9.54 16.74
N ILE A 307 -2.18 8.47 17.41
CA ILE A 307 -3.09 7.52 18.06
C ILE A 307 -3.49 8.03 19.45
N SER A 308 -4.77 7.95 19.77
CA SER A 308 -5.37 8.46 21.00
C SER A 308 -6.28 7.43 21.66
N ASP A 309 -6.50 7.52 22.95
CA ASP A 309 -7.54 6.78 23.68
C ASP A 309 -8.90 7.53 23.70
N GLN A 310 -8.96 8.67 23.04
CA GLN A 310 -10.21 9.33 22.69
C GLN A 310 -10.74 8.78 21.35
N TYR A 311 -12.04 8.92 21.12
CA TYR A 311 -12.65 8.54 19.84
C TYR A 311 -12.42 7.08 19.45
N ILE A 312 -12.66 6.13 20.37
CA ILE A 312 -12.43 4.69 20.16
C ILE A 312 -12.98 4.21 18.81
N GLU A 313 -12.11 3.54 18.04
CA GLU A 313 -12.39 3.05 16.67
C GLU A 313 -12.89 4.14 15.71
N LYS A 314 -12.56 5.42 15.98
CA LYS A 314 -12.90 6.55 15.12
C LYS A 314 -11.66 7.29 14.66
N ILE A 315 -11.79 7.94 13.52
CA ILE A 315 -10.80 8.85 12.94
C ILE A 315 -11.36 10.27 13.09
N ASN A 316 -10.76 11.04 13.99
CA ASN A 316 -11.11 12.44 14.23
C ASN A 316 -10.20 13.35 13.39
N ILE A 317 -10.78 14.11 12.46
CA ILE A 317 -10.05 15.00 11.55
C ILE A 317 -10.16 16.43 12.06
N ILE A 318 -8.99 17.08 12.23
CA ILE A 318 -8.86 18.46 12.74
C ILE A 318 -8.13 19.35 11.76
#